data_b5bc83ba51f1a5004e6615cf5ffaf300
#
_entry.id   b5bc83ba51f1a5004e6615cf5ffaf300
#
_cell.length_a   1.000
_cell.length_b   1.000
_cell.length_c   1.000
_cell.angle_alpha   90.00
_cell.angle_beta   90.00
_cell.angle_gamma   90.00
#
_symmetry.space_group_name_H-M   'P 1'
#
loop_
_entity.id
_entity.type
_entity.pdbx_description
1 polymer ?
#
loop_
_entity_poly.entity_id
_entity_poly.type
_entity_poly.pdbx_seq_one_letter_code
_entity_poly.pdbx_strand_id
1 'polypeptide(L)'
;MFGGEEATVTLRCDDDLAGAVIDRFGPDVSLFPTGEGYFRVAAGVQISYNFLSWVISFGGRMKIEGPDFVRRNMIELLCAQEELYR
;
A
#
# COMPACT_ATOMS: atom_id res chain seq x y z
N MET A 1 9.06 4.69 14.47
CA MET A 1 8.90 5.87 13.64
C MET A 1 9.40 5.61 12.23
N PHE A 2 8.63 5.95 11.22
CA PHE A 2 9.12 5.78 9.87
C PHE A 2 9.66 7.10 9.37
N GLY A 3 10.93 7.10 9.08
CA GLY A 3 11.61 8.31 8.70
C GLY A 3 11.78 8.47 7.21
N GLY A 4 10.92 7.91 6.40
CA GLY A 4 11.07 8.01 4.97
C GLY A 4 12.01 6.98 4.39
N GLU A 5 12.10 5.85 5.04
CA GLU A 5 12.87 4.71 4.60
C GLU A 5 12.35 4.20 3.26
N GLU A 6 13.25 3.92 2.32
CA GLU A 6 12.83 3.38 1.02
C GLU A 6 12.73 1.87 1.06
N ALA A 7 11.72 1.32 0.42
CA ALA A 7 11.55 -0.12 0.32
C ALA A 7 10.75 -0.46 -0.92
N THR A 8 10.99 -1.65 -1.46
CA THR A 8 10.15 -2.18 -2.52
C THR A 8 8.98 -2.90 -1.83
N VAL A 9 7.78 -2.38 -2.05
CA VAL A 9 6.58 -2.97 -1.43
C VAL A 9 5.82 -3.78 -2.46
N THR A 10 5.14 -4.83 -1.97
CA THR A 10 4.20 -5.60 -2.77
C THR A 10 2.81 -5.26 -2.28
N LEU A 11 1.97 -4.78 -3.19
CA LEU A 11 0.60 -4.41 -2.89
C LEU A 11 -0.35 -5.35 -3.63
N ARG A 12 -1.42 -5.74 -2.96
CA ARG A 12 -2.52 -6.44 -3.59
C ARG A 12 -3.65 -5.44 -3.77
N CYS A 13 -4.14 -5.31 -4.99
CA CYS A 13 -5.12 -4.27 -5.34
C CYS A 13 -6.27 -4.87 -6.12
N ASP A 14 -7.50 -4.43 -5.82
CA ASP A 14 -8.63 -4.79 -6.66
C ASP A 14 -8.38 -4.28 -8.08
N ASP A 15 -8.91 -5.01 -9.07
CA ASP A 15 -8.63 -4.73 -10.48
C ASP A 15 -8.97 -3.29 -10.88
N ASP A 16 -10.02 -2.72 -10.32
CA ASP A 16 -10.45 -1.37 -10.69
C ASP A 16 -9.53 -0.28 -10.13
N LEU A 17 -8.52 -0.64 -9.34
CA LEU A 17 -7.55 0.32 -8.83
C LEU A 17 -6.34 0.49 -9.75
N ALA A 18 -6.29 -0.18 -10.89
CA ALA A 18 -5.14 -0.11 -11.78
C ALA A 18 -4.82 1.34 -12.18
N GLY A 19 -5.84 2.13 -12.49
CA GLY A 19 -5.63 3.54 -12.84
C GLY A 19 -4.98 4.34 -11.73
N ALA A 20 -5.46 4.13 -10.49
CA ALA A 20 -4.91 4.84 -9.33
C ALA A 20 -3.44 4.47 -9.09
N VAL A 21 -3.11 3.19 -9.29
CA VAL A 21 -1.74 2.72 -9.11
C VAL A 21 -0.82 3.33 -10.17
N ILE A 22 -1.26 3.35 -11.41
CA ILE A 22 -0.48 3.93 -12.51
C ILE A 22 -0.28 5.42 -12.27
N ASP A 23 -1.32 6.11 -11.82
CA ASP A 23 -1.21 7.55 -11.52
C ASP A 23 -0.20 7.82 -10.41
N ARG A 24 -0.14 6.94 -9.41
CA ARG A 24 0.76 7.13 -8.27
C ARG A 24 2.19 6.79 -8.61
N PHE A 25 2.41 5.66 -9.29
CA PHE A 25 3.76 5.12 -9.49
C PHE A 25 4.31 5.34 -10.90
N GLY A 26 3.46 5.79 -11.83
CA GLY A 26 3.88 6.03 -13.20
C GLY A 26 3.56 4.85 -14.12
N PRO A 27 3.60 5.09 -15.44
CA PRO A 27 3.20 4.08 -16.41
C PRO A 27 4.16 2.89 -16.50
N ASP A 28 5.35 3.00 -15.93
CA ASP A 28 6.35 1.94 -15.99
C ASP A 28 6.20 0.93 -14.84
N VAL A 29 5.24 1.15 -13.94
CA VAL A 29 5.06 0.24 -12.81
C VAL A 29 4.62 -1.13 -13.33
N SER A 30 5.13 -2.18 -12.68
CA SER A 30 4.82 -3.56 -13.08
C SER A 30 3.57 -4.04 -12.37
N LEU A 31 2.54 -4.37 -13.15
CA LEU A 31 1.30 -4.93 -12.64
C LEU A 31 1.24 -6.41 -13.00
N PHE A 32 0.82 -7.23 -12.05
CA PHE A 32 0.76 -8.69 -12.23
C PHE A 32 -0.67 -9.16 -11.99
N PRO A 33 -1.51 -9.20 -13.04
CA PRO A 33 -2.90 -9.65 -12.90
C PRO A 33 -2.96 -11.11 -12.48
N THR A 34 -3.93 -11.44 -11.62
CA THR A 34 -4.11 -12.82 -11.17
C THR A 34 -5.23 -13.52 -11.88
N GLY A 35 -6.13 -12.77 -12.53
CA GLY A 35 -7.32 -13.35 -13.12
C GLY A 35 -8.44 -13.65 -12.13
N GLU A 36 -8.27 -13.22 -10.89
CA GLU A 36 -9.23 -13.51 -9.81
C GLU A 36 -9.87 -12.25 -9.23
N GLY A 37 -9.82 -11.14 -9.96
CA GLY A 37 -10.43 -9.89 -9.53
C GLY A 37 -9.45 -8.94 -8.86
N TYR A 38 -8.19 -9.31 -8.77
CA TYR A 38 -7.16 -8.44 -8.21
C TYR A 38 -5.84 -8.61 -8.94
N PHE A 39 -4.96 -7.68 -8.72
CA PHE A 39 -3.60 -7.75 -9.25
C PHE A 39 -2.62 -7.41 -8.16
N ARG A 40 -1.36 -7.75 -8.39
CA ARG A 40 -0.27 -7.37 -7.50
C ARG A 40 0.61 -6.37 -8.20
N VAL A 41 1.25 -5.52 -7.40
CA VAL A 41 2.18 -4.54 -7.91
C VAL A 41 3.39 -4.49 -6.98
N ALA A 42 4.59 -4.41 -7.58
CA ALA A 42 5.82 -4.21 -6.82
C ALA A 42 6.33 -2.83 -7.17
N ALA A 43 6.55 -2.00 -6.15
CA ALA A 43 6.96 -0.61 -6.39
C ALA A 43 7.91 -0.15 -5.28
N GLY A 44 8.93 0.62 -5.67
CA GLY A 44 9.80 1.27 -4.71
C GLY A 44 9.12 2.52 -4.17
N VAL A 45 8.99 2.61 -2.87
CA VAL A 45 8.33 3.75 -2.24
C VAL A 45 9.10 4.20 -1.02
N GLN A 46 8.86 5.43 -0.64
CA GLN A 46 9.31 5.95 0.63
C GLN A 46 8.23 5.65 1.65
N ILE A 47 8.59 4.93 2.71
CA ILE A 47 7.62 4.52 3.72
C ILE A 47 7.35 5.72 4.61
N SER A 48 6.13 6.23 4.55
CA SER A 48 5.74 7.46 5.24
C SER A 48 4.26 7.37 5.58
N TYR A 49 3.82 8.28 6.46
CA TYR A 49 2.38 8.40 6.74
C TYR A 49 1.60 8.69 5.47
N ASN A 50 2.19 9.47 4.57
CA ASN A 50 1.52 9.80 3.31
C ASN A 50 1.26 8.54 2.49
N PHE A 51 2.26 7.68 2.35
CA PHE A 51 2.09 6.43 1.62
C PHE A 51 1.07 5.52 2.31
N LEU A 52 1.21 5.34 3.63
CA LEU A 52 0.29 4.45 4.36
C LEU A 52 -1.14 4.98 4.31
N SER A 53 -1.32 6.29 4.42
CA SER A 53 -2.65 6.89 4.31
C SER A 53 -3.26 6.70 2.93
N TRP A 54 -2.42 6.77 1.90
CA TRP A 54 -2.87 6.55 0.54
C TRP A 54 -3.44 5.13 0.40
N VAL A 55 -2.74 4.14 0.95
CA VAL A 55 -3.23 2.75 0.93
C VAL A 55 -4.56 2.63 1.67
N ILE A 56 -4.66 3.25 2.84
CA ILE A 56 -5.89 3.21 3.66
C ILE A 56 -7.06 3.86 2.93
N SER A 57 -6.78 4.87 2.11
CA SER A 57 -7.83 5.63 1.43
C SER A 57 -8.70 4.77 0.51
N PHE A 58 -8.26 3.58 0.16
CA PHE A 58 -9.03 2.68 -0.68
C PHE A 58 -9.94 1.74 0.11
N GLY A 59 -9.96 1.89 1.44
CA GLY A 59 -10.96 1.23 2.26
C GLY A 59 -10.89 -0.29 2.27
N GLY A 60 -9.70 -0.84 2.21
CA GLY A 60 -9.53 -2.29 2.25
C GLY A 60 -9.43 -2.93 0.88
N ARG A 61 -9.55 -2.15 -0.18
CA ARG A 61 -9.43 -2.67 -1.54
C ARG A 61 -7.99 -2.74 -2.01
N MET A 62 -7.07 -2.28 -1.17
CA MET A 62 -5.63 -2.36 -1.39
C MET A 62 -5.00 -2.78 -0.08
N LYS A 63 -4.04 -3.70 -0.15
CA LYS A 63 -3.34 -4.09 1.06
C LYS A 63 -1.87 -4.31 0.77
N ILE A 64 -1.05 -4.08 1.80
CA ILE A 64 0.38 -4.30 1.74
C ILE A 64 0.65 -5.76 2.07
N GLU A 65 1.23 -6.50 1.12
CA GLU A 65 1.56 -7.90 1.34
C GLU A 65 2.99 -8.08 1.87
N GLY A 66 3.85 -7.14 1.62
CA GLY A 66 5.22 -7.22 2.10
C GLY A 66 5.98 -5.96 1.80
N PRO A 67 7.14 -5.79 2.37
CA PRO A 67 7.79 -6.68 3.36
C PRO A 67 7.16 -6.55 4.76
N ASP A 68 7.55 -7.46 5.65
CA ASP A 68 6.94 -7.53 6.99
C ASP A 68 7.06 -6.23 7.77
N PHE A 69 8.20 -5.53 7.68
CA PHE A 69 8.34 -4.32 8.48
C PHE A 69 7.36 -3.23 8.05
N VAL A 70 7.01 -3.18 6.75
CA VAL A 70 6.02 -2.22 6.26
C VAL A 70 4.63 -2.61 6.75
N ARG A 71 4.32 -3.92 6.74
CA ARG A 71 3.06 -4.40 7.29
C ARG A 71 2.93 -4.04 8.77
N ARG A 72 4.01 -4.21 9.53
CA ARG A 72 4.01 -3.84 10.95
C ARG A 72 3.82 -2.33 11.13
N ASN A 73 4.46 -1.53 10.29
CA ASN A 73 4.25 -0.07 10.35
C ASN A 73 2.79 0.30 10.13
N MET A 74 2.15 -0.40 9.19
CA MET A 74 0.72 -0.16 8.94
C MET A 74 -0.12 -0.55 10.15
N ILE A 75 0.17 -1.71 10.76
CA ILE A 75 -0.58 -2.16 11.92
C ILE A 75 -0.41 -1.17 13.07
N GLU A 76 0.80 -0.68 13.29
CA GLU A 76 1.05 0.30 14.34
C GLU A 76 0.25 1.59 14.10
N LEU A 77 0.21 2.05 12.86
CA LEU A 77 -0.54 3.24 12.52
C LEU A 77 -2.03 3.02 12.77
N LEU A 78 -2.56 1.89 12.33
CA LEU A 78 -3.98 1.59 12.52
C LEU A 78 -4.34 1.49 14.00
N CYS A 79 -3.49 0.87 14.80
CA CYS A 79 -3.71 0.78 16.24
C CYS A 79 -3.69 2.17 16.91
N ALA A 80 -2.74 3.00 16.51
CA ALA A 80 -2.66 4.36 17.06
C ALA A 80 -3.88 5.17 16.70
N GLN A 81 -4.37 5.02 15.47
CA GLN A 81 -5.57 5.72 15.04
C GLN A 81 -6.80 5.24 15.81
N GLU A 82 -6.91 3.94 15.99
CA GLU A 82 -8.03 3.37 16.73
C GLU A 82 -8.09 3.93 18.16
N GLU A 83 -6.93 4.04 18.81
CA GLU A 83 -6.85 4.57 20.18
C GLU A 83 -7.44 5.97 20.28
N LEU A 84 -7.33 6.78 19.23
CA LEU A 84 -7.86 8.14 19.25
C LEU A 84 -9.38 8.19 19.33
N TYR A 85 -10.06 7.10 18.94
CA TYR A 85 -11.50 7.09 18.83
C TYR A 85 -12.18 6.20 19.88
N ARG A 86 -11.41 5.72 20.84
CA ARG A 86 -11.98 4.93 21.94
C ARG A 86 -12.43 5.78 23.11
#